data_d1db5add029bdbbd45d2d6e9914c9b1e
#
_entry.id   d1db5add029bdbbd45d2d6e9914c9b1e
#
_cell.length_a   1.000
_cell.length_b   1.000
_cell.length_c   1.000
_cell.angle_alpha   90.00
_cell.angle_beta   90.00
_cell.angle_gamma   90.00
#
_symmetry.space_group_name_H-M   'P 1'
#
loop_
_entity.id
_entity.type
_entity.pdbx_description
1 polymer ?
#
loop_
_entity_poly.entity_id
_entity_poly.type
_entity_poly.pdbx_seq_one_letter_code
_entity_poly.pdbx_strand_id
1 'polypeptide(L)'
;FHRQFKAVAGMSPLQFQKQIRLCEAQHLMLAERAQVSAAAYAVGYESPTQFVRDYKRLFGDSPLRDVRKRRDFGRTAESIKLVGVEHGTRTAA
;
A
#
# COMPACT_ATOMS: atom_id res chain seq x y z
N PHE A 1 -1.40 10.32 16.70
CA PHE A 1 -0.92 10.48 15.35
C PHE A 1 0.32 11.36 15.28
N HIS A 2 0.23 12.52 15.85
CA HIS A 2 1.39 13.39 15.93
C HIS A 2 2.55 12.72 16.64
N ARG A 3 2.24 11.94 17.63
CA ARG A 3 3.26 11.25 18.35
C ARG A 3 3.98 10.25 17.47
N GLN A 4 3.24 9.56 16.61
CA GLN A 4 3.84 8.64 15.69
C GLN A 4 4.78 9.35 14.74
N PHE A 5 4.37 10.52 14.26
CA PHE A 5 5.23 11.29 13.39
C PHE A 5 6.53 11.64 14.08
N LYS A 6 6.45 12.06 15.32
CA LYS A 6 7.64 12.42 16.07
C LYS A 6 8.54 11.21 16.30
N ALA A 7 7.93 10.05 16.49
CA ALA A 7 8.70 8.85 16.71
C ALA A 7 9.47 8.43 15.46
N VAL A 8 9.03 8.85 14.29
CA VAL A 8 9.73 8.57 13.05
C VAL A 8 10.74 9.69 12.85
N ALA A 9 11.84 9.58 13.55
CA ALA A 9 12.86 10.63 13.57
C ALA A 9 13.44 10.83 12.20
N GLY A 10 13.77 12.08 11.90
CA GLY A 10 14.43 12.41 10.65
C GLY A 10 13.50 12.68 9.49
N MET A 11 12.21 12.46 9.67
CA MET A 11 11.26 12.70 8.59
C MET A 11 10.60 14.06 8.79
N SER A 12 10.61 14.89 7.75
CA SER A 12 9.95 16.18 7.82
C SER A 12 8.44 16.00 7.71
N PRO A 13 7.66 17.00 8.16
CA PRO A 13 6.20 16.92 8.01
C PRO A 13 5.77 16.70 6.57
N LEU A 14 6.47 17.32 5.62
CA LEU A 14 6.13 17.16 4.22
C LEU A 14 6.36 15.74 3.75
N GLN A 15 7.48 15.15 4.15
CA GLN A 15 7.78 13.77 3.79
C GLN A 15 6.76 12.81 4.40
N PHE A 16 6.38 13.07 5.64
CA PHE A 16 5.40 12.23 6.31
C PHE A 16 4.06 12.32 5.61
N GLN A 17 3.68 13.53 5.18
CA GLN A 17 2.43 13.72 4.46
C GLN A 17 2.45 12.98 3.12
N LYS A 18 3.58 13.03 2.44
CA LYS A 18 3.72 12.30 1.18
C LYS A 18 3.57 10.81 1.39
N GLN A 19 4.16 10.31 2.46
CA GLN A 19 4.06 8.89 2.77
C GLN A 19 2.61 8.48 3.00
N ILE A 20 1.86 9.30 3.72
CA ILE A 20 0.45 9.02 3.96
C ILE A 20 -0.31 8.98 2.65
N ARG A 21 -0.06 9.94 1.77
CA ARG A 21 -0.72 9.98 0.47
C ARG A 21 -0.41 8.75 -0.37
N LEU A 22 0.85 8.33 -0.37
CA LEU A 22 1.25 7.16 -1.13
C LEU A 22 0.63 5.90 -0.57
N CYS A 23 0.54 5.78 0.74
CA CYS A 23 -0.11 4.63 1.36
C CYS A 23 -1.60 4.61 1.04
N GLU A 24 -2.23 5.76 1.05
CA GLU A 24 -3.65 5.83 0.71
C GLU A 24 -3.88 5.46 -0.74
N ALA A 25 -3.01 5.91 -1.63
CA ALA A 25 -3.12 5.55 -3.04
C ALA A 25 -2.96 4.05 -3.22
N GLN A 26 -2.01 3.45 -2.50
CA GLN A 26 -1.84 2.02 -2.54
C GLN A 26 -3.11 1.30 -2.12
N HIS A 27 -3.73 1.78 -1.06
CA HIS A 27 -4.98 1.20 -0.60
C HIS A 27 -6.08 1.30 -1.66
N LEU A 28 -6.18 2.45 -2.32
CA LEU A 28 -7.18 2.63 -3.37
C LEU A 28 -6.95 1.63 -4.51
N MET A 29 -5.70 1.44 -4.88
CA MET A 29 -5.40 0.52 -5.97
C MET A 29 -5.65 -0.93 -5.59
N LEU A 30 -5.35 -1.28 -4.35
CA LEU A 30 -5.54 -2.65 -3.89
C LEU A 30 -6.98 -2.98 -3.56
N ALA A 31 -7.62 -2.13 -2.77
CA ALA A 31 -8.96 -2.41 -2.28
C ALA A 31 -10.05 -2.04 -3.27
N GLU A 32 -9.86 -0.92 -3.96
CA GLU A 32 -10.89 -0.40 -4.86
C GLU A 32 -10.54 -0.54 -6.32
N ARG A 33 -9.40 -1.16 -6.60
CA ARG A 33 -8.95 -1.43 -7.97
C ARG A 33 -8.82 -0.17 -8.81
N ALA A 34 -8.49 0.94 -8.17
CA ALA A 34 -8.28 2.19 -8.88
C ALA A 34 -7.09 2.07 -9.81
N GLN A 35 -7.17 2.75 -10.93
CA GLN A 35 -6.03 2.80 -11.84
C GLN A 35 -4.95 3.70 -11.24
N VAL A 36 -3.73 3.51 -11.70
CA VAL A 36 -2.59 4.25 -11.16
C VAL A 36 -2.82 5.76 -11.22
N SER A 37 -3.23 6.26 -12.39
CA SER A 37 -3.43 7.70 -12.52
C SER A 37 -4.59 8.18 -11.67
N ALA A 38 -5.65 7.40 -11.59
CA ALA A 38 -6.81 7.78 -10.78
C ALA A 38 -6.42 7.85 -9.31
N ALA A 39 -5.64 6.89 -8.84
CA ALA A 39 -5.19 6.91 -7.46
C ALA A 39 -4.29 8.11 -7.19
N ALA A 40 -3.41 8.43 -8.14
CA ALA A 40 -2.52 9.57 -8.00
C ALA A 40 -3.32 10.86 -7.81
N TYR A 41 -4.29 11.09 -8.68
CA TYR A 41 -5.09 12.30 -8.58
C TYR A 41 -5.94 12.31 -7.32
N ALA A 42 -6.46 11.15 -6.94
CA ALA A 42 -7.33 11.08 -5.76
C ALA A 42 -6.61 11.49 -4.48
N VAL A 43 -5.32 11.20 -4.40
CA VAL A 43 -4.58 11.57 -3.19
C VAL A 43 -3.85 12.90 -3.32
N GLY A 44 -4.14 13.65 -4.38
CA GLY A 44 -3.65 15.01 -4.47
C GLY A 44 -2.44 15.25 -5.35
N TYR A 45 -1.97 14.25 -6.07
CA TYR A 45 -0.87 14.47 -7.00
C TYR A 45 -1.40 15.14 -8.25
N GLU A 46 -0.64 16.10 -8.75
CA GLU A 46 -1.01 16.77 -9.99
C GLU A 46 -0.47 16.05 -11.20
N SER A 47 0.54 15.23 -11.01
CA SER A 47 1.20 14.53 -12.10
C SER A 47 1.36 13.05 -11.75
N PRO A 48 0.80 12.17 -12.56
CA PRO A 48 1.03 10.74 -12.35
C PRO A 48 2.50 10.35 -12.43
N THR A 49 3.28 11.07 -13.24
CA THR A 49 4.71 10.80 -13.35
C THR A 49 5.40 11.04 -12.01
N GLN A 50 5.06 12.13 -11.35
CA GLN A 50 5.62 12.43 -10.04
C GLN A 50 5.18 11.37 -9.02
N PHE A 51 3.93 10.97 -9.10
CA PHE A 51 3.39 9.94 -8.21
C PHE A 51 4.16 8.64 -8.37
N VAL A 52 4.38 8.21 -9.60
CA VAL A 52 5.09 6.96 -9.87
C VAL A 52 6.50 7.02 -9.30
N ARG A 53 7.16 8.16 -9.47
CA ARG A 53 8.51 8.32 -8.97
C ARG A 53 8.56 8.24 -7.44
N ASP A 54 7.66 8.95 -6.78
CA ASP A 54 7.63 8.94 -5.33
C ASP A 54 7.22 7.59 -4.79
N TYR A 55 6.27 6.93 -5.45
CA TYR A 55 5.82 5.61 -5.06
C TYR A 55 6.97 4.60 -5.13
N LYS A 56 7.69 4.62 -6.23
CA LYS A 56 8.81 3.72 -6.41
C LYS A 56 9.89 3.95 -5.35
N ARG A 57 10.10 5.20 -5.00
CA ARG A 57 11.09 5.52 -3.97
C ARG A 57 10.69 4.97 -2.62
N LEU A 58 9.42 5.05 -2.29
CA LEU A 58 8.95 4.59 -0.99
C LEU A 58 8.82 3.08 -0.93
N PHE A 59 8.21 2.49 -1.93
CA PHE A 59 7.86 1.07 -1.89
C PHE A 59 8.85 0.17 -2.64
N GLY A 60 9.77 0.75 -3.37
CA GLY A 60 10.80 -0.02 -4.06
C GLY A 60 10.42 -0.54 -5.43
N ASP A 61 9.21 -0.29 -5.88
CA ASP A 61 8.75 -0.77 -7.17
C ASP A 61 7.68 0.17 -7.71
N SER A 62 7.44 0.09 -9.01
CA SER A 62 6.42 0.92 -9.62
C SER A 62 5.04 0.55 -9.06
N PRO A 63 4.09 1.50 -9.08
CA PRO A 63 2.76 1.22 -8.52
C PRO A 63 2.10 -0.01 -9.14
N LEU A 64 2.16 -0.13 -10.44
CA LEU A 64 1.49 -1.24 -11.13
C LEU A 64 2.09 -2.58 -10.73
N ARG A 65 3.42 -2.67 -10.72
CA ARG A 65 4.09 -3.90 -10.37
C ARG A 65 3.91 -4.23 -8.90
N ASP A 66 4.00 -3.22 -8.05
CA ASP A 66 3.86 -3.42 -6.62
C ASP A 66 2.46 -3.92 -6.28
N VAL A 67 1.44 -3.30 -6.87
CA VAL A 67 0.05 -3.70 -6.62
C VAL A 67 -0.20 -5.11 -7.14
N ARG A 68 0.36 -5.44 -8.29
CA ARG A 68 0.20 -6.78 -8.83
C ARG A 68 0.83 -7.82 -7.93
N LYS A 69 2.03 -7.54 -7.42
CA LYS A 69 2.70 -8.46 -6.52
C LYS A 69 1.93 -8.62 -5.22
N ARG A 70 1.41 -7.54 -4.70
CA ARG A 70 0.66 -7.62 -3.45
C ARG A 70 -0.65 -8.37 -3.60
N ARG A 71 -1.28 -8.24 -4.76
CA ARG A 71 -2.50 -9.00 -5.04
C ARG A 71 -2.21 -10.49 -5.12
N ASP A 72 -1.14 -10.85 -5.80
CA ASP A 72 -0.76 -12.24 -5.93
C ASP A 72 -0.40 -12.83 -4.59
N PHE A 73 0.34 -12.08 -3.78
CA PHE A 73 0.71 -12.53 -2.45
C PHE A 73 -0.52 -12.68 -1.56
N GLY A 74 -1.44 -11.74 -1.65
CA GLY A 74 -2.67 -11.81 -0.87
C GLY A 74 -3.51 -13.01 -1.24
N ARG A 75 -3.56 -13.32 -2.53
CA ARG A 75 -4.32 -14.46 -2.99
C ARG A 75 -3.70 -15.76 -2.48
N THR A 76 -2.39 -15.85 -2.54
CA THR A 76 -1.69 -17.02 -2.03
C THR A 76 -1.88 -17.17 -0.52
N ALA A 77 -1.75 -16.07 0.19
CA ALA A 77 -1.92 -16.08 1.63
C ALA A 77 -3.35 -16.50 2.01
N GLU A 78 -4.31 -16.05 1.22
CA GLU A 78 -5.69 -16.41 1.48
C GLU A 78 -5.93 -17.89 1.25
N SER A 79 -5.32 -18.46 0.23
CA SER A 79 -5.43 -19.88 -0.02
C SER A 79 -4.83 -20.68 1.11
N ILE A 80 -3.67 -20.27 1.58
CA ILE A 80 -3.02 -20.94 2.69
C ILE A 80 -3.88 -20.83 3.95
N LYS A 81 -4.48 -19.67 4.13
CA LYS A 81 -5.34 -19.46 5.28
C LYS A 81 -6.54 -20.39 5.28
N LEU A 82 -7.15 -20.55 4.12
CA LEU A 82 -8.30 -21.43 4.02
C LEU A 82 -7.93 -22.86 4.34
N VAL A 83 -6.80 -23.30 3.83
CA VAL A 83 -6.32 -24.65 4.12
C VAL A 83 -6.05 -24.80 5.61
N GLY A 84 -5.44 -23.78 6.19
CA GLY A 84 -5.15 -23.80 7.61
C GLY A 84 -6.40 -23.87 8.45
N VAL A 85 -7.42 -23.16 8.04
CA VAL A 85 -8.69 -23.18 8.77
C VAL A 85 -9.30 -24.59 8.73
N GLU A 86 -9.25 -25.19 7.57
CA GLU A 86 -9.75 -26.53 7.46
C GLU A 86 -9.02 -27.51 8.35
N HIS A 87 -7.73 -27.29 8.44
CA HIS A 87 -6.97 -28.11 9.30
C HIS A 87 -7.25 -27.85 10.72
N GLY A 88 -7.35 -26.78 10.94
CA GLY A 88 -7.33 -26.53 12.14
C GLY A 88 -8.12 -26.07 12.93
N THR A 89 -8.65 -25.76 12.47
CA THR A 89 -9.37 -25.28 13.02
C THR A 89 -9.13 -25.48 14.09
N ARG A 90 -8.51 -25.74 14.04
CA ARG A 90 -8.13 -25.83 14.83
C ARG A 90 -7.80 -25.18 15.58
N THR A 91 -7.85 -24.89 15.49
CA THR A 91 -7.46 -24.36 16.17
C THR A 91 -7.73 -23.68 16.77
N ALA A 92 -8.04 -23.59 16.67
CA ALA A 92 -8.28 -22.91 17.23
C ALA A 92 -8.68 -22.67 17.65
N ALA A 93 -8.80 -23.00 17.56
CA ALA A 93 -9.19 -22.80 17.87
C ALA A 93 -9.52 -22.59 18.05
#